data_3fbf69be1d62ae7f402ed9654306f586
#
_entry.id   3fbf69be1d62ae7f402ed9654306f586
#
_cell.length_a   1.000
_cell.length_b   1.000
_cell.length_c   1.000
_cell.angle_alpha   90.00
_cell.angle_beta   90.00
_cell.angle_gamma   90.00
#
_symmetry.space_group_name_H-M   'P 1'
#
loop_
_entity.id
_entity.type
_entity.pdbx_description
1 polymer ?
#
loop_
_entity_poly.entity_id
_entity_poly.type
_entity_poly.pdbx_seq_one_letter_code
_entity_poly.pdbx_strand_id
1 'polypeptide(L)'
;MESGVRMLLNDMKRALDRGVKIRILTGNYLGITQPSALYLIKSELGDRVDLRLYNETSRSFHPKSYIFHYESSNEIYIGSSNISKSALTSGIEWNYRFSDTLDKKNYELFYATFEDLFLNHSIIIDDEELKRYSKAWKKPAVSRDLAKYDTAEDNEDRNTENVRMLYRPRGAQIEALYALQESRMEGAAKGLVYAATGIGKTYLAAFDSAKYKRVLFVAHREEILKQAVVSFKNVRNSADYGFFDGKEKDRDKSVIFASVATLGRTEYLNETYFPADYFDYVIIDEFHHAVTDQYRRIVEYFQPQFLLGLTATPERMDGKNIYEICDYNVPYQISLKEAINKGMLVPFHYYGVYDETDYSRLRIVKGRYDEQELNQAYIGNERRYDLIYKYYRKYRSLRAIGFCCSRQHAEDMAKEFCQRGIASAAVYSGENGAYAEERNEAIRKLKNGEIRVIFSVDMFNEGVDIASLDMVMFLRPTESPVVFLQQLGRGLRLYKGKEYLNVLDFIGNYEKAGKAPLLLSGEQAFNKKGSCEYQDLKYPDDCIVDFDMRLIDLFKEMDKKKLTLKMHIRQ
;
A
#
# COMPACT_ATOMS: atom_id res chain seq x y z
N MET A 1 18.11 2.43 -7.82
CA MET A 1 18.55 3.85 -7.67
C MET A 1 18.22 4.46 -6.31
N GLU A 2 17.06 4.24 -5.70
CA GLU A 2 16.75 4.77 -4.37
C GLU A 2 17.79 4.37 -3.32
N SER A 3 18.17 3.09 -3.27
CA SER A 3 19.17 2.57 -2.33
C SER A 3 20.56 3.22 -2.51
N GLY A 4 21.00 3.42 -3.76
CA GLY A 4 22.28 4.06 -4.03
C GLY A 4 22.28 5.56 -3.70
N VAL A 5 21.19 6.27 -4.03
CA VAL A 5 21.03 7.68 -3.64
C VAL A 5 21.12 7.84 -2.11
N ARG A 6 20.44 6.97 -1.35
CA ARG A 6 20.48 6.98 0.12
C ARG A 6 21.91 6.89 0.69
N MET A 7 22.77 6.10 0.05
CA MET A 7 24.17 5.96 0.49
C MET A 7 24.97 7.25 0.31
N LEU A 8 24.72 7.96 -0.78
CA LEU A 8 25.47 9.17 -1.15
C LEU A 8 24.92 10.46 -0.51
N LEU A 9 23.70 10.46 0.00
CA LEU A 9 23.02 11.68 0.49
C LEU A 9 23.84 12.47 1.52
N ASN A 10 24.42 11.80 2.50
CA ASN A 10 25.20 12.47 3.55
C ASN A 10 26.47 13.10 3.02
N ASP A 11 27.12 12.45 2.05
CA ASP A 11 28.32 12.98 1.41
C ASP A 11 27.99 14.15 0.49
N MET A 12 26.88 14.05 -0.24
CA MET A 12 26.37 15.16 -1.06
C MET A 12 25.98 16.37 -0.18
N LYS A 13 25.31 16.18 0.96
CA LYS A 13 25.03 17.27 1.92
C LYS A 13 26.31 17.94 2.39
N ARG A 14 27.29 17.17 2.83
CA ARG A 14 28.58 17.68 3.28
C ARG A 14 29.32 18.43 2.17
N ALA A 15 29.23 17.98 0.93
CA ALA A 15 29.83 18.68 -0.22
C ALA A 15 29.11 20.02 -0.47
N LEU A 16 27.79 20.05 -0.47
CA LEU A 16 26.98 21.26 -0.61
C LEU A 16 27.26 22.29 0.51
N ASP A 17 27.41 21.81 1.76
CA ASP A 17 27.71 22.65 2.92
C ASP A 17 29.10 23.31 2.81
N ARG A 18 30.02 22.71 2.04
CA ARG A 18 31.33 23.28 1.69
C ARG A 18 31.30 24.20 0.44
N GLY A 19 30.10 24.40 -0.13
CA GLY A 19 29.94 25.26 -1.32
C GLY A 19 30.17 24.56 -2.66
N VAL A 20 30.31 23.23 -2.69
CA VAL A 20 30.43 22.47 -3.93
C VAL A 20 29.11 22.51 -4.71
N LYS A 21 29.17 22.81 -5.99
CA LYS A 21 28.01 22.75 -6.89
C LYS A 21 27.78 21.31 -7.35
N ILE A 22 26.58 20.81 -7.24
CA ILE A 22 26.21 19.47 -7.68
C ILE A 22 25.19 19.58 -8.81
N ARG A 23 25.47 18.92 -9.94
CA ARG A 23 24.59 18.81 -11.10
C ARG A 23 24.33 17.33 -11.38
N ILE A 24 23.09 16.97 -11.59
CA ILE A 24 22.66 15.58 -11.83
C ILE A 24 21.83 15.53 -13.11
N LEU A 25 22.28 14.74 -14.08
CA LEU A 25 21.52 14.42 -15.28
C LEU A 25 21.10 12.95 -15.23
N THR A 26 19.82 12.69 -15.32
CA THR A 26 19.28 11.33 -15.37
C THR A 26 18.34 11.16 -16.56
N GLY A 27 17.99 9.93 -16.89
CA GLY A 27 17.09 9.63 -18.00
C GLY A 27 16.01 8.62 -17.63
N ASN A 28 15.03 8.48 -18.52
CA ASN A 28 13.95 7.52 -18.38
C ASN A 28 14.23 6.19 -19.09
N TYR A 29 15.49 5.92 -19.47
CA TYR A 29 15.84 4.72 -20.22
C TYR A 29 15.50 3.45 -19.42
N LEU A 30 14.71 2.58 -20.03
CA LEU A 30 14.18 1.33 -19.41
C LEU A 30 13.50 1.54 -18.05
N GLY A 31 13.08 2.75 -17.69
CA GLY A 31 12.42 3.03 -16.41
C GLY A 31 13.29 2.78 -15.16
N ILE A 32 14.61 2.70 -15.30
CA ILE A 32 15.54 2.37 -14.20
C ILE A 32 15.57 3.47 -13.14
N THR A 33 15.34 4.73 -13.52
CA THR A 33 15.29 5.85 -12.58
C THR A 33 13.98 5.81 -11.81
N GLN A 34 14.05 5.48 -10.53
CA GLN A 34 12.88 5.39 -9.65
C GLN A 34 12.44 6.80 -9.22
N PRO A 35 11.13 7.13 -9.30
CA PRO A 35 10.61 8.42 -8.82
C PRO A 35 11.00 8.72 -7.37
N SER A 36 10.94 7.73 -6.49
CA SER A 36 11.32 7.87 -5.08
C SER A 36 12.78 8.34 -4.89
N ALA A 37 13.69 7.97 -5.80
CA ALA A 37 15.08 8.48 -5.77
C ALA A 37 15.15 9.99 -6.08
N LEU A 38 14.36 10.45 -7.03
CA LEU A 38 14.28 11.87 -7.40
C LEU A 38 13.62 12.70 -6.29
N TYR A 39 12.50 12.21 -5.73
CA TYR A 39 11.86 12.82 -4.57
C TYR A 39 12.81 12.91 -3.37
N LEU A 40 13.62 11.86 -3.15
CA LEU A 40 14.60 11.84 -2.07
C LEU A 40 15.69 12.91 -2.26
N ILE A 41 16.20 13.08 -3.48
CA ILE A 41 17.15 14.14 -3.81
C ILE A 41 16.52 15.51 -3.55
N LYS A 42 15.32 15.76 -4.05
CA LYS A 42 14.63 17.05 -3.85
C LYS A 42 14.32 17.33 -2.38
N SER A 43 13.78 16.36 -1.64
CA SER A 43 13.42 16.53 -0.22
C SER A 43 14.63 16.80 0.68
N GLU A 44 15.77 16.16 0.38
CA GLU A 44 16.94 16.19 1.26
C GLU A 44 17.99 17.24 0.87
N LEU A 45 18.08 17.57 -0.42
CA LEU A 45 19.08 18.50 -0.95
C LEU A 45 18.46 19.82 -1.45
N GLY A 46 17.15 19.82 -1.74
CA GLY A 46 16.43 21.01 -2.22
C GLY A 46 16.97 21.55 -3.55
N ASP A 47 16.80 22.84 -3.77
CA ASP A 47 17.27 23.55 -4.97
C ASP A 47 18.79 23.82 -4.98
N ARG A 48 19.52 23.29 -3.99
CA ARG A 48 20.98 23.33 -3.96
C ARG A 48 21.64 22.42 -5.00
N VAL A 49 20.83 21.50 -5.61
CA VAL A 49 21.26 20.59 -6.68
C VAL A 49 20.51 20.91 -7.95
N ASP A 50 21.23 21.13 -9.06
CA ASP A 50 20.61 21.24 -10.39
C ASP A 50 20.32 19.82 -10.91
N LEU A 51 19.05 19.39 -10.74
CA LEU A 51 18.58 18.06 -11.11
C LEU A 51 17.79 18.13 -12.40
N ARG A 52 18.24 17.40 -13.43
CA ARG A 52 17.63 17.42 -14.76
C ARG A 52 17.33 16.05 -15.31
N LEU A 53 16.30 15.99 -16.14
CA LEU A 53 15.87 14.79 -16.88
C LEU A 53 16.19 14.97 -18.37
N TYR A 54 16.90 14.01 -18.95
CA TYR A 54 17.11 13.95 -20.39
C TYR A 54 15.77 13.77 -21.12
N ASN A 55 15.46 14.65 -22.06
CA ASN A 55 14.11 14.80 -22.63
C ASN A 55 14.01 14.50 -24.14
N GLU A 56 15.00 13.85 -24.75
CA GLU A 56 14.86 13.44 -26.15
C GLU A 56 14.27 12.02 -26.27
N THR A 57 13.25 11.89 -27.11
CA THR A 57 12.59 10.59 -27.38
C THR A 57 13.27 9.78 -28.48
N SER A 58 14.11 10.40 -29.31
CA SER A 58 14.78 9.79 -30.46
C SER A 58 16.05 9.02 -30.10
N ARG A 59 16.61 9.24 -28.92
CA ARG A 59 17.87 8.62 -28.47
C ARG A 59 17.74 8.10 -27.05
N SER A 60 18.27 6.90 -26.80
CA SER A 60 18.35 6.35 -25.44
C SER A 60 19.45 7.05 -24.64
N PHE A 61 19.16 7.42 -23.38
CA PHE A 61 20.14 8.01 -22.46
C PHE A 61 20.57 6.96 -21.44
N HIS A 62 21.81 6.45 -21.54
CA HIS A 62 22.32 5.43 -20.64
C HIS A 62 23.79 5.62 -20.23
N PRO A 63 24.35 6.84 -20.21
CA PRO A 63 25.71 7.05 -19.72
C PRO A 63 25.78 6.86 -18.21
N LYS A 64 26.95 6.44 -17.76
CA LYS A 64 27.32 6.34 -16.35
C LYS A 64 28.67 7.01 -16.22
N SER A 65 28.63 8.28 -15.85
CA SER A 65 29.83 9.08 -15.68
C SER A 65 29.73 9.94 -14.43
N TYR A 66 30.87 10.16 -13.81
CA TYR A 66 31.04 11.03 -12.65
C TYR A 66 32.15 12.00 -12.95
N ILE A 67 31.90 13.31 -12.85
CA ILE A 67 32.82 14.38 -13.14
C ILE A 67 33.10 15.13 -11.84
N PHE A 68 34.38 15.23 -11.49
CA PHE A 68 34.82 15.92 -10.28
C PHE A 68 35.76 17.06 -10.66
N HIS A 69 35.46 18.25 -10.16
CA HIS A 69 36.29 19.42 -10.30
C HIS A 69 36.98 19.74 -8.98
N TYR A 70 38.30 19.78 -9.02
CA TYR A 70 39.16 20.13 -7.89
C TYR A 70 39.91 21.46 -8.22
N GLU A 71 40.56 22.04 -7.21
CA GLU A 71 41.33 23.29 -7.39
C GLU A 71 42.47 23.15 -8.39
N SER A 72 43.11 21.98 -8.46
CA SER A 72 44.32 21.76 -9.26
C SER A 72 44.16 20.81 -10.45
N SER A 73 43.06 20.10 -10.54
CA SER A 73 42.80 19.10 -11.60
C SER A 73 41.33 18.77 -11.70
N ASN A 74 40.93 18.20 -12.83
CA ASN A 74 39.59 17.70 -13.03
C ASN A 74 39.63 16.23 -13.45
N GLU A 75 38.67 15.45 -12.99
CA GLU A 75 38.64 14.02 -13.23
C GLU A 75 37.28 13.59 -13.76
N ILE A 76 37.29 12.60 -14.67
CA ILE A 76 36.10 11.92 -15.16
C ILE A 76 36.25 10.41 -14.92
N TYR A 77 35.20 9.81 -14.41
CA TYR A 77 35.05 8.37 -14.32
C TYR A 77 33.93 7.95 -15.26
N ILE A 78 34.18 6.99 -16.14
CA ILE A 78 33.21 6.44 -17.08
C ILE A 78 33.23 4.92 -16.99
N GLY A 79 32.07 4.31 -16.91
CA GLY A 79 32.02 2.85 -16.82
C GLY A 79 30.63 2.27 -16.74
N SER A 80 30.52 1.15 -16.04
CA SER A 80 29.27 0.40 -15.86
C SER A 80 28.50 0.80 -14.60
N SER A 81 29.11 1.51 -13.65
CA SER A 81 28.56 1.79 -12.32
C SER A 81 27.36 2.74 -12.33
N ASN A 82 26.18 2.23 -12.04
CA ASN A 82 24.99 3.03 -11.74
C ASN A 82 25.05 3.55 -10.29
N ILE A 83 24.24 4.58 -9.97
CA ILE A 83 23.95 4.94 -8.58
C ILE A 83 22.97 3.91 -8.01
N SER A 84 23.47 2.73 -7.66
CA SER A 84 22.74 1.65 -6.99
C SER A 84 23.58 1.11 -5.83
N LYS A 85 22.95 0.50 -4.82
CA LYS A 85 23.70 -0.05 -3.68
C LYS A 85 24.71 -1.08 -4.17
N SER A 86 24.28 -2.04 -4.99
CA SER A 86 25.15 -3.11 -5.51
C SER A 86 26.34 -2.54 -6.30
N ALA A 87 26.12 -1.59 -7.20
CA ALA A 87 27.22 -1.00 -7.97
C ALA A 87 28.21 -0.16 -7.13
N LEU A 88 27.74 0.36 -5.99
CA LEU A 88 28.59 1.17 -5.08
C LEU A 88 29.28 0.31 -3.99
N THR A 89 28.91 -0.97 -3.81
CA THR A 89 29.43 -1.82 -2.71
C THR A 89 29.98 -3.16 -3.18
N SER A 90 29.13 -4.08 -3.64
CA SER A 90 29.44 -5.50 -3.84
C SER A 90 29.46 -5.92 -5.32
N GLY A 91 28.91 -5.11 -6.22
CA GLY A 91 28.88 -5.41 -7.65
C GLY A 91 30.25 -5.33 -8.30
N ILE A 92 30.47 -6.20 -9.30
CA ILE A 92 31.68 -6.10 -10.14
C ILE A 92 31.42 -5.06 -11.23
N GLU A 93 32.08 -3.93 -11.12
CA GLU A 93 31.93 -2.80 -12.02
C GLU A 93 33.27 -2.39 -12.61
N TRP A 94 33.23 -1.98 -13.88
CA TRP A 94 34.42 -1.49 -14.57
C TRP A 94 34.29 0.00 -14.81
N ASN A 95 35.23 0.79 -14.26
CA ASN A 95 35.29 2.23 -14.48
C ASN A 95 36.68 2.63 -14.94
N TYR A 96 36.74 3.45 -15.98
CA TYR A 96 37.96 4.06 -16.46
C TYR A 96 38.02 5.50 -15.93
N ARG A 97 39.16 5.87 -15.31
CA ARG A 97 39.43 7.20 -14.80
C ARG A 97 40.44 7.89 -15.68
N PHE A 98 40.19 9.14 -16.04
CA PHE A 98 41.16 10.04 -16.69
C PHE A 98 40.99 11.46 -16.18
N SER A 99 42.02 12.29 -16.36
CA SER A 99 42.05 13.68 -15.90
C SER A 99 42.47 14.63 -17.02
N ASP A 100 42.14 15.90 -16.83
CA ASP A 100 42.57 16.99 -17.74
C ASP A 100 44.10 17.17 -17.79
N THR A 101 44.81 16.73 -16.74
CA THR A 101 46.29 16.76 -16.66
C THR A 101 46.95 15.61 -17.42
N LEU A 102 46.28 14.46 -17.54
CA LEU A 102 46.84 13.27 -18.21
C LEU A 102 46.33 13.11 -19.64
N ASP A 103 45.07 13.44 -19.89
CA ASP A 103 44.41 13.31 -21.20
C ASP A 103 43.42 14.45 -21.42
N LYS A 104 43.98 15.64 -21.64
CA LYS A 104 43.23 16.88 -21.81
C LYS A 104 42.20 16.81 -22.93
N LYS A 105 42.57 16.23 -24.07
CA LYS A 105 41.71 16.14 -25.26
C LYS A 105 40.43 15.32 -24.99
N ASN A 106 40.55 14.16 -24.39
CA ASN A 106 39.39 13.32 -24.05
C ASN A 106 38.58 13.94 -22.90
N TYR A 107 39.24 14.55 -21.90
CA TYR A 107 38.55 15.29 -20.85
C TYR A 107 37.63 16.36 -21.44
N GLU A 108 38.18 17.26 -22.30
CA GLU A 108 37.39 18.32 -22.93
C GLU A 108 36.23 17.78 -23.76
N LEU A 109 36.42 16.69 -24.50
CA LEU A 109 35.37 16.06 -25.31
C LEU A 109 34.20 15.55 -24.44
N PHE A 110 34.51 14.80 -23.40
CA PHE A 110 33.48 14.25 -22.52
C PHE A 110 32.79 15.33 -21.70
N TYR A 111 33.52 16.31 -21.22
CA TYR A 111 32.97 17.44 -20.50
C TYR A 111 32.07 18.30 -21.39
N ALA A 112 32.48 18.63 -22.60
CA ALA A 112 31.66 19.35 -23.57
C ALA A 112 30.38 18.56 -23.93
N THR A 113 30.50 17.24 -24.07
CA THR A 113 29.32 16.38 -24.30
C THR A 113 28.34 16.42 -23.10
N PHE A 114 28.87 16.39 -21.88
CA PHE A 114 28.02 16.54 -20.69
C PHE A 114 27.32 17.90 -20.66
N GLU A 115 28.05 19.00 -20.93
CA GLU A 115 27.46 20.34 -20.96
C GLU A 115 26.36 20.47 -22.03
N ASP A 116 26.59 19.92 -23.22
CA ASP A 116 25.58 19.91 -24.28
C ASP A 116 24.32 19.13 -23.89
N LEU A 117 24.47 17.90 -23.40
CA LEU A 117 23.35 17.09 -22.93
C LEU A 117 22.61 17.75 -21.76
N PHE A 118 23.35 18.37 -20.84
CA PHE A 118 22.79 18.98 -19.64
C PHE A 118 22.03 20.28 -19.95
N LEU A 119 22.56 21.11 -20.85
CA LEU A 119 21.99 22.42 -21.14
C LEU A 119 20.95 22.40 -22.27
N ASN A 120 21.21 21.61 -23.33
CA ASN A 120 20.43 21.65 -24.57
C ASN A 120 19.45 20.49 -24.73
N HIS A 121 19.66 19.34 -24.04
CA HIS A 121 18.89 18.11 -24.23
C HIS A 121 18.20 17.62 -22.96
N SER A 122 18.08 18.48 -21.95
CA SER A 122 17.44 18.14 -20.70
C SER A 122 16.47 19.22 -20.22
N ILE A 123 15.57 18.83 -19.33
CA ILE A 123 14.66 19.72 -18.62
C ILE A 123 14.94 19.68 -17.12
N ILE A 124 14.73 20.80 -16.44
CA ILE A 124 14.81 20.88 -14.98
C ILE A 124 13.66 20.06 -14.41
N ILE A 125 13.97 19.23 -13.41
CA ILE A 125 12.95 18.49 -12.66
C ILE A 125 12.40 19.41 -11.56
N ASP A 126 11.38 20.18 -11.88
CA ASP A 126 10.55 20.86 -10.91
C ASP A 126 9.50 19.91 -10.29
N ASP A 127 8.62 20.41 -9.43
CA ASP A 127 7.63 19.58 -8.73
C ASP A 127 6.54 19.07 -9.67
N GLU A 128 6.17 19.83 -10.69
CA GLU A 128 5.18 19.41 -11.69
C GLU A 128 5.74 18.29 -12.57
N GLU A 129 6.99 18.46 -13.05
CA GLU A 129 7.66 17.44 -13.84
C GLU A 129 7.88 16.16 -13.04
N LEU A 130 8.27 16.29 -11.77
CA LEU A 130 8.44 15.15 -10.87
C LEU A 130 7.14 14.40 -10.63
N LYS A 131 6.03 15.11 -10.40
CA LYS A 131 4.68 14.53 -10.29
C LYS A 131 4.28 13.84 -11.60
N ARG A 132 4.53 14.48 -12.75
CA ARG A 132 4.25 13.91 -14.09
C ARG A 132 5.05 12.64 -14.33
N TYR A 133 6.35 12.66 -14.04
CA TYR A 133 7.26 11.53 -14.16
C TYR A 133 6.80 10.36 -13.28
N SER A 134 6.52 10.63 -12.00
CA SER A 134 6.07 9.61 -11.04
C SER A 134 4.77 8.95 -11.48
N LYS A 135 3.82 9.73 -12.01
CA LYS A 135 2.52 9.22 -12.50
C LYS A 135 2.67 8.32 -13.74
N ALA A 136 3.60 8.65 -14.62
CA ALA A 136 3.85 7.90 -15.84
C ALA A 136 4.74 6.66 -15.63
N TRP A 137 5.54 6.64 -14.56
CA TRP A 137 6.54 5.61 -14.34
C TRP A 137 5.92 4.26 -13.95
N LYS A 138 6.46 3.20 -14.59
CA LYS A 138 6.14 1.81 -14.27
C LYS A 138 7.42 1.05 -13.94
N LYS A 139 7.34 0.08 -13.05
CA LYS A 139 8.49 -0.77 -12.74
C LYS A 139 8.84 -1.63 -13.95
N PRO A 140 10.09 -1.58 -14.44
CA PRO A 140 10.51 -2.39 -15.58
C PRO A 140 10.46 -3.89 -15.28
N ALA A 141 10.10 -4.71 -16.27
CA ALA A 141 10.10 -6.17 -16.14
C ALA A 141 11.50 -6.72 -15.78
N VAL A 142 12.56 -6.14 -16.36
CA VAL A 142 13.97 -6.50 -16.11
C VAL A 142 14.38 -6.26 -14.64
N SER A 143 13.74 -5.33 -13.94
CA SER A 143 14.10 -5.01 -12.54
C SER A 143 13.67 -6.10 -11.53
N ARG A 144 12.91 -7.10 -11.93
CA ARG A 144 12.56 -8.25 -11.07
C ARG A 144 13.77 -9.11 -10.74
N ASP A 145 14.65 -9.31 -11.71
CA ASP A 145 15.85 -10.11 -11.49
C ASP A 145 16.89 -9.31 -10.69
N LEU A 146 17.02 -8.01 -10.94
CA LEU A 146 17.88 -7.14 -10.17
C LEU A 146 17.42 -6.98 -8.70
N ALA A 147 16.11 -6.93 -8.46
CA ALA A 147 15.57 -6.89 -7.09
C ALA A 147 15.86 -8.16 -6.27
N LYS A 148 16.11 -9.30 -6.90
CA LYS A 148 16.54 -10.52 -6.20
C LYS A 148 17.91 -10.34 -5.54
N TYR A 149 18.80 -9.60 -6.17
CA TYR A 149 20.15 -9.30 -5.63
C TYR A 149 20.07 -8.23 -4.52
N ASP A 150 19.30 -7.16 -4.72
CA ASP A 150 19.12 -6.10 -3.71
C ASP A 150 18.45 -6.61 -2.41
N THR A 151 17.49 -7.53 -2.51
CA THR A 151 16.79 -8.10 -1.33
C THR A 151 17.61 -9.15 -0.59
N ALA A 152 18.59 -9.80 -1.21
CA ALA A 152 19.49 -10.72 -0.53
C ALA A 152 20.40 -9.98 0.45
N GLU A 153 20.93 -8.82 0.06
CA GLU A 153 21.81 -7.99 0.88
C GLU A 153 21.10 -7.31 2.06
N ASP A 154 19.85 -6.87 1.89
CA ASP A 154 19.04 -6.29 2.99
C ASP A 154 18.73 -7.28 4.13
N ASN A 155 18.94 -8.60 3.92
CA ASN A 155 18.74 -9.63 4.94
C ASN A 155 20.03 -10.07 5.65
N GLU A 156 21.21 -9.87 5.07
CA GLU A 156 22.50 -10.12 5.75
C GLU A 156 22.75 -9.08 6.84
N ASP A 157 22.34 -7.82 6.63
CA ASP A 157 22.41 -6.77 7.65
C ASP A 157 21.47 -6.99 8.86
N ARG A 158 20.53 -7.94 8.79
CA ARG A 158 19.65 -8.29 9.93
C ARG A 158 20.27 -9.29 10.90
N ASN A 159 21.34 -9.97 10.52
CA ASN A 159 22.00 -10.99 11.32
C ASN A 159 23.25 -10.50 12.07
N THR A 160 23.67 -9.26 11.90
CA THR A 160 24.73 -8.65 12.69
C THR A 160 24.15 -7.94 13.90
N GLU A 161 24.60 -8.36 15.07
CA GLU A 161 24.13 -7.99 16.40
C GLU A 161 24.05 -6.47 16.64
N ASN A 162 22.91 -6.02 17.23
CA ASN A 162 22.79 -4.80 18.05
C ASN A 162 22.93 -3.40 17.44
N VAL A 163 22.88 -3.19 16.14
CA VAL A 163 22.58 -1.87 15.60
C VAL A 163 21.06 -1.78 15.38
N ARG A 164 20.34 -1.02 16.22
CA ARG A 164 18.91 -0.68 16.02
C ARG A 164 18.77 -0.04 14.64
N MET A 165 18.33 -0.82 13.64
CA MET A 165 18.06 -0.28 12.31
C MET A 165 16.91 0.72 12.43
N LEU A 166 17.20 1.98 12.22
CA LEU A 166 16.20 3.05 12.13
C LEU A 166 15.30 2.76 10.92
N TYR A 167 14.01 2.58 11.17
CA TYR A 167 13.04 2.47 10.09
C TYR A 167 13.08 3.76 9.24
N ARG A 168 13.09 3.60 7.92
CA ARG A 168 13.15 4.71 6.96
C ARG A 168 11.97 4.65 5.98
N PRO A 169 11.44 5.79 5.54
CA PRO A 169 10.40 5.82 4.51
C PRO A 169 10.88 5.14 3.22
N ARG A 170 9.99 4.50 2.47
CA ARG A 170 10.30 3.77 1.22
C ARG A 170 9.25 4.05 0.15
N GLY A 171 9.67 4.07 -1.12
CA GLY A 171 8.77 4.16 -2.28
C GLY A 171 7.70 5.23 -2.13
N ALA A 172 6.42 4.83 -2.15
CA ALA A 172 5.28 5.74 -2.00
C ALA A 172 5.28 6.60 -0.72
N GLN A 173 5.91 6.11 0.36
CA GLN A 173 6.00 6.90 1.59
C GLN A 173 6.88 8.14 1.41
N ILE A 174 7.95 8.06 0.62
CA ILE A 174 8.82 9.21 0.30
C ILE A 174 8.04 10.24 -0.50
N GLU A 175 7.35 9.78 -1.56
CA GLU A 175 6.52 10.63 -2.41
C GLU A 175 5.43 11.33 -1.59
N ALA A 176 4.76 10.58 -0.70
CA ALA A 176 3.69 11.12 0.15
C ALA A 176 4.21 12.11 1.20
N LEU A 177 5.36 11.84 1.84
CA LEU A 177 5.98 12.75 2.81
C LEU A 177 6.37 14.07 2.14
N TYR A 178 6.95 14.00 0.95
CA TYR A 178 7.28 15.19 0.17
C TYR A 178 6.01 16.01 -0.13
N ALA A 179 4.98 15.36 -0.68
CA ALA A 179 3.72 16.04 -1.01
C ALA A 179 3.01 16.65 0.21
N LEU A 180 3.06 15.97 1.37
CA LEU A 180 2.54 16.51 2.63
C LEU A 180 3.33 17.73 3.12
N GLN A 181 4.65 17.72 2.94
CA GLN A 181 5.49 18.87 3.28
C GLN A 181 5.17 20.07 2.40
N GLU A 182 5.12 19.90 1.08
CA GLU A 182 4.75 20.95 0.12
C GLU A 182 3.38 21.55 0.46
N SER A 183 2.38 20.69 0.67
CA SER A 183 1.03 21.13 1.02
C SER A 183 1.00 22.01 2.30
N ARG A 184 1.83 21.69 3.31
CA ARG A 184 1.96 22.54 4.52
C ARG A 184 2.69 23.85 4.25
N MET A 185 3.68 23.86 3.34
CA MET A 185 4.36 25.09 2.94
C MET A 185 3.43 26.03 2.18
N GLU A 186 2.45 25.50 1.46
CA GLU A 186 1.35 26.24 0.82
C GLU A 186 0.27 26.72 1.82
N GLY A 187 0.42 26.41 3.13
CA GLY A 187 -0.46 26.87 4.20
C GLY A 187 -1.61 25.93 4.55
N ALA A 188 -1.63 24.71 4.02
CA ALA A 188 -2.69 23.75 4.35
C ALA A 188 -2.59 23.28 5.80
N ALA A 189 -3.70 23.34 6.55
CA ALA A 189 -3.83 22.80 7.91
C ALA A 189 -4.38 21.37 7.95
N LYS A 190 -4.88 20.86 6.83
CA LYS A 190 -5.44 19.50 6.72
C LYS A 190 -4.99 18.85 5.43
N GLY A 191 -4.88 17.52 5.40
CA GLY A 191 -4.58 16.78 4.19
C GLY A 191 -5.11 15.37 4.23
N LEU A 192 -5.63 14.89 3.10
CA LEU A 192 -6.10 13.52 2.91
C LEU A 192 -5.08 12.75 2.07
N VAL A 193 -4.54 11.67 2.61
CA VAL A 193 -3.74 10.71 1.84
C VAL A 193 -4.61 9.52 1.48
N TYR A 194 -4.84 9.36 0.18
CA TYR A 194 -5.46 8.18 -0.38
C TYR A 194 -4.38 7.21 -0.85
N ALA A 195 -4.27 6.06 -0.20
CA ALA A 195 -3.28 5.06 -0.57
C ALA A 195 -3.80 3.64 -0.38
N ALA A 196 -3.56 2.78 -1.38
CA ALA A 196 -3.96 1.38 -1.37
C ALA A 196 -3.55 0.65 -0.08
N THR A 197 -4.31 -0.37 0.32
CA THR A 197 -3.95 -1.21 1.46
C THR A 197 -2.62 -1.92 1.18
N GLY A 198 -1.74 -1.97 2.19
CA GLY A 198 -0.42 -2.61 2.05
C GLY A 198 0.75 -1.64 1.83
N ILE A 199 0.51 -0.39 1.44
CA ILE A 199 1.56 0.64 1.22
C ILE A 199 2.26 1.08 2.53
N GLY A 200 1.66 0.84 3.69
CA GLY A 200 2.21 1.24 4.98
C GLY A 200 1.80 2.65 5.42
N LYS A 201 0.51 2.99 5.28
CA LYS A 201 -0.07 4.27 5.73
C LYS A 201 0.25 4.63 7.18
N THR A 202 0.21 3.65 8.09
CA THR A 202 0.51 3.87 9.51
C THR A 202 1.97 4.29 9.74
N TYR A 203 2.91 3.69 9.00
CA TYR A 203 4.31 4.14 9.00
C TYR A 203 4.48 5.53 8.42
N LEU A 204 3.76 5.85 7.33
CA LEU A 204 3.73 7.20 6.77
C LEU A 204 3.32 8.22 7.83
N ALA A 205 2.23 7.96 8.55
CA ALA A 205 1.77 8.82 9.64
C ALA A 205 2.80 8.96 10.77
N ALA A 206 3.48 7.86 11.14
CA ALA A 206 4.53 7.89 12.14
C ALA A 206 5.74 8.75 11.71
N PHE A 207 6.16 8.65 10.43
CA PHE A 207 7.23 9.48 9.89
C PHE A 207 6.84 10.95 9.81
N ASP A 208 5.67 11.26 9.26
CA ASP A 208 5.22 12.64 9.06
C ASP A 208 5.00 13.37 10.39
N SER A 209 4.47 12.67 11.39
CA SER A 209 4.25 13.21 12.73
C SER A 209 5.50 13.27 13.61
N ALA A 210 6.66 12.78 13.15
CA ALA A 210 7.85 12.61 14.02
C ALA A 210 8.39 13.91 14.62
N LYS A 211 8.19 15.04 13.96
CA LYS A 211 8.63 16.37 14.41
C LYS A 211 7.70 17.04 15.42
N TYR A 212 6.48 16.52 15.61
CA TYR A 212 5.47 17.12 16.50
C TYR A 212 5.57 16.52 17.89
N LYS A 213 5.31 17.34 18.93
CA LYS A 213 5.45 16.92 20.33
C LYS A 213 4.25 16.09 20.78
N ARG A 214 3.03 16.60 20.55
CA ARG A 214 1.77 15.96 20.97
C ARG A 214 1.01 15.46 19.75
N VAL A 215 0.87 14.14 19.64
CA VAL A 215 0.25 13.49 18.49
C VAL A 215 -0.94 12.65 18.94
N LEU A 216 -2.06 12.80 18.26
CA LEU A 216 -3.25 11.97 18.44
C LEU A 216 -3.42 11.06 17.22
N PHE A 217 -3.55 9.76 17.45
CA PHE A 217 -3.91 8.78 16.43
C PHE A 217 -5.29 8.20 16.76
N VAL A 218 -6.26 8.36 15.85
CA VAL A 218 -7.65 7.92 16.04
C VAL A 218 -8.01 6.80 15.10
N ALA A 219 -8.56 5.71 15.64
CA ALA A 219 -9.12 4.61 14.86
C ALA A 219 -10.35 4.00 15.55
N HIS A 220 -11.12 3.20 14.83
CA HIS A 220 -12.37 2.63 15.35
C HIS A 220 -12.19 1.26 16.03
N ARG A 221 -11.04 0.58 15.85
CA ARG A 221 -10.75 -0.74 16.43
C ARG A 221 -9.49 -0.72 17.29
N GLU A 222 -9.55 -1.40 18.45
CA GLU A 222 -8.40 -1.54 19.36
C GLU A 222 -7.19 -2.20 18.67
N GLU A 223 -7.42 -3.17 17.79
CA GLU A 223 -6.35 -3.88 17.08
C GLU A 223 -5.54 -2.94 16.17
N ILE A 224 -6.21 -1.97 15.52
CA ILE A 224 -5.53 -0.96 14.69
C ILE A 224 -4.67 -0.08 15.59
N LEU A 225 -5.19 0.34 16.74
CA LEU A 225 -4.43 1.15 17.71
C LEU A 225 -3.18 0.43 18.20
N LYS A 226 -3.31 -0.86 18.59
CA LYS A 226 -2.18 -1.68 19.05
C LYS A 226 -1.09 -1.85 17.97
N GLN A 227 -1.49 -2.02 16.70
CA GLN A 227 -0.53 -2.09 15.60
C GLN A 227 0.10 -0.74 15.27
N ALA A 228 -0.67 0.33 15.36
CA ALA A 228 -0.16 1.67 15.14
C ALA A 228 0.94 2.00 16.17
N VAL A 229 0.74 1.65 17.45
CA VAL A 229 1.78 1.79 18.49
C VAL A 229 3.09 1.12 18.08
N VAL A 230 3.05 -0.10 17.55
CA VAL A 230 4.27 -0.81 17.10
C VAL A 230 4.96 -0.04 15.98
N SER A 231 4.20 0.44 14.99
CA SER A 231 4.73 1.22 13.87
C SER A 231 5.37 2.53 14.36
N PHE A 232 4.71 3.22 15.29
CA PHE A 232 5.22 4.46 15.88
C PHE A 232 6.47 4.23 16.74
N LYS A 233 6.52 3.16 17.54
CA LYS A 233 7.71 2.78 18.32
C LYS A 233 8.93 2.53 17.43
N ASN A 234 8.73 1.96 16.25
CA ASN A 234 9.79 1.71 15.28
C ASN A 234 10.36 3.01 14.67
N VAL A 235 9.58 4.07 14.62
CA VAL A 235 9.96 5.37 14.04
C VAL A 235 10.38 6.39 15.12
N ARG A 236 9.64 6.43 16.23
CA ARG A 236 9.79 7.40 17.32
C ARG A 236 10.13 6.70 18.63
N ASN A 237 11.26 6.03 18.70
CA ASN A 237 11.66 5.19 19.84
C ASN A 237 11.83 5.93 21.17
N SER A 238 12.00 7.25 21.15
CA SER A 238 12.14 8.11 22.34
C SER A 238 10.81 8.70 22.85
N ALA A 239 9.70 8.52 22.13
CA ALA A 239 8.40 9.02 22.55
C ALA A 239 7.75 8.08 23.59
N ASP A 240 6.93 8.65 24.47
CA ASP A 240 6.06 7.90 25.36
C ASP A 240 4.66 7.76 24.74
N TYR A 241 4.04 6.62 24.99
CA TYR A 241 2.83 6.18 24.31
C TYR A 241 1.72 5.88 25.32
N GLY A 242 0.51 6.28 25.01
CA GLY A 242 -0.66 6.00 25.83
C GLY A 242 -1.88 5.63 25.00
N PHE A 243 -2.86 5.01 25.65
CA PHE A 243 -4.15 4.66 25.07
C PHE A 243 -5.27 5.49 25.66
N PHE A 244 -6.23 5.86 24.80
CA PHE A 244 -7.47 6.50 25.21
C PHE A 244 -8.64 5.71 24.62
N ASP A 245 -9.03 4.63 25.30
CA ASP A 245 -10.04 3.69 24.83
C ASP A 245 -11.03 3.28 25.93
N GLY A 246 -11.72 2.15 25.78
CA GLY A 246 -12.66 1.63 26.78
C GLY A 246 -12.02 1.26 28.12
N LYS A 247 -10.71 1.00 28.15
CA LYS A 247 -9.97 0.47 29.30
C LYS A 247 -9.03 1.49 29.91
N GLU A 248 -8.29 2.21 29.07
CA GLU A 248 -7.26 3.16 29.44
C GLU A 248 -7.66 4.59 29.08
N LYS A 249 -7.22 5.58 29.87
CA LYS A 249 -7.53 7.00 29.72
C LYS A 249 -6.27 7.86 29.91
N ASP A 250 -5.17 7.46 29.22
CA ASP A 250 -3.92 8.21 29.29
C ASP A 250 -4.09 9.62 28.69
N ARG A 251 -3.55 10.63 29.37
CA ARG A 251 -3.62 12.04 28.95
C ARG A 251 -2.25 12.67 28.74
N ASP A 252 -1.29 12.32 29.56
CA ASP A 252 0.01 13.01 29.66
C ASP A 252 1.09 12.40 28.78
N LYS A 253 0.70 11.64 27.74
CA LYS A 253 1.61 11.00 26.80
C LYS A 253 1.83 11.84 25.55
N SER A 254 3.04 11.78 25.00
CA SER A 254 3.39 12.50 23.79
C SER A 254 2.66 11.97 22.54
N VAL A 255 2.32 10.67 22.52
CA VAL A 255 1.51 10.07 21.47
C VAL A 255 0.35 9.30 22.09
N ILE A 256 -0.88 9.72 21.82
CA ILE A 256 -2.09 9.07 22.29
C ILE A 256 -2.79 8.36 21.16
N PHE A 257 -3.11 7.08 21.38
CA PHE A 257 -3.88 6.23 20.48
C PHE A 257 -5.31 6.11 21.01
N ALA A 258 -6.25 6.75 20.33
CA ALA A 258 -7.60 6.89 20.82
C ALA A 258 -8.60 6.08 20.00
N SER A 259 -9.50 5.38 20.71
CA SER A 259 -10.69 4.80 20.10
C SER A 259 -11.72 5.89 19.83
N VAL A 260 -12.23 5.96 18.59
CA VAL A 260 -13.29 6.91 18.23
C VAL A 260 -14.54 6.76 19.10
N ALA A 261 -14.88 5.51 19.47
CA ALA A 261 -16.04 5.21 20.31
C ALA A 261 -15.93 5.80 21.73
N THR A 262 -14.71 6.00 22.21
CA THR A 262 -14.44 6.63 23.49
C THR A 262 -14.23 8.12 23.33
N LEU A 263 -13.22 8.54 22.56
CA LEU A 263 -12.85 9.96 22.44
C LEU A 263 -13.97 10.81 21.82
N GLY A 264 -14.76 10.25 20.89
CA GLY A 264 -15.88 10.96 20.24
C GLY A 264 -17.10 11.22 21.14
N ARG A 265 -17.03 10.93 22.45
CA ARG A 265 -18.05 11.30 23.42
C ARG A 265 -17.84 12.75 23.83
N THR A 266 -18.93 13.48 24.02
CA THR A 266 -18.90 14.90 24.38
C THR A 266 -18.24 15.19 25.74
N GLU A 267 -18.25 14.19 26.65
CA GLU A 267 -17.62 14.28 27.97
C GLU A 267 -16.10 14.43 27.92
N TYR A 268 -15.45 14.06 26.81
CA TYR A 268 -13.99 14.13 26.64
C TYR A 268 -13.54 15.30 25.74
N LEU A 269 -14.45 15.85 24.95
CA LEU A 269 -14.18 16.96 24.03
C LEU A 269 -14.55 18.29 24.67
N ASN A 270 -13.75 18.72 25.65
CA ASN A 270 -13.91 19.99 26.37
C ASN A 270 -12.57 20.46 26.96
N GLU A 271 -12.50 21.74 27.33
CA GLU A 271 -11.30 22.40 27.82
C GLU A 271 -10.70 21.77 29.11
N THR A 272 -11.54 21.14 29.94
CA THR A 272 -11.10 20.49 31.17
C THR A 272 -10.38 19.16 30.89
N TYR A 273 -10.77 18.48 29.86
CA TYR A 273 -10.24 17.14 29.51
C TYR A 273 -9.10 17.23 28.51
N PHE A 274 -9.37 17.76 27.33
CA PHE A 274 -8.41 18.07 26.28
C PHE A 274 -8.77 19.44 25.68
N PRO A 275 -7.97 20.50 25.90
CA PRO A 275 -8.12 21.74 25.15
C PRO A 275 -8.14 21.52 23.65
N ALA A 276 -8.80 22.38 22.90
CA ALA A 276 -8.94 22.20 21.44
C ALA A 276 -7.58 22.19 20.73
N ASP A 277 -6.59 22.88 21.22
CA ASP A 277 -5.20 22.98 20.73
C ASP A 277 -4.23 22.00 21.42
N TYR A 278 -4.75 21.04 22.20
CA TYR A 278 -3.91 20.12 22.97
C TYR A 278 -2.93 19.31 22.11
N PHE A 279 -3.36 18.87 20.93
CA PHE A 279 -2.54 18.10 20.02
C PHE A 279 -1.98 18.96 18.89
N ASP A 280 -0.67 18.86 18.65
CA ASP A 280 -0.02 19.53 17.52
C ASP A 280 -0.38 18.84 16.19
N TYR A 281 -0.60 17.53 16.22
CA TYR A 281 -0.84 16.71 15.04
C TYR A 281 -1.92 15.66 15.31
N VAL A 282 -2.95 15.63 14.47
CA VAL A 282 -4.06 14.68 14.59
C VAL A 282 -4.09 13.79 13.35
N ILE A 283 -4.13 12.48 13.57
CA ILE A 283 -4.22 11.45 12.52
C ILE A 283 -5.55 10.73 12.66
N ILE A 284 -6.30 10.68 11.58
CA ILE A 284 -7.55 9.90 11.49
C ILE A 284 -7.33 8.77 10.51
N ASP A 285 -7.25 7.55 11.02
CA ASP A 285 -7.15 6.34 10.17
C ASP A 285 -8.54 5.91 9.71
N GLU A 286 -8.58 5.26 8.54
CA GLU A 286 -9.81 4.91 7.81
C GLU A 286 -10.76 6.12 7.67
N PHE A 287 -10.20 7.22 7.16
CA PHE A 287 -10.85 8.53 7.07
C PHE A 287 -12.19 8.52 6.33
N HIS A 288 -12.49 7.48 5.56
CA HIS A 288 -13.80 7.29 4.94
C HIS A 288 -14.95 7.17 5.97
N HIS A 289 -14.64 6.95 7.26
CA HIS A 289 -15.60 7.01 8.37
C HIS A 289 -15.78 8.43 8.95
N ALA A 290 -14.97 9.41 8.56
CA ALA A 290 -14.95 10.77 9.15
C ALA A 290 -16.28 11.53 9.06
N VAL A 291 -17.18 11.12 8.18
CA VAL A 291 -18.54 11.69 8.05
C VAL A 291 -19.54 11.18 9.11
N THR A 292 -19.16 10.20 9.94
CA THR A 292 -20.02 9.73 11.04
C THR A 292 -19.91 10.67 12.23
N ASP A 293 -20.98 10.80 13.02
CA ASP A 293 -21.11 11.80 14.08
C ASP A 293 -19.96 11.78 15.10
N GLN A 294 -19.45 10.59 15.46
CA GLN A 294 -18.38 10.48 16.44
C GLN A 294 -17.03 10.98 15.90
N TYR A 295 -16.69 10.60 14.66
CA TYR A 295 -15.47 11.08 14.00
C TYR A 295 -15.55 12.58 13.73
N ARG A 296 -16.71 13.05 13.25
CA ARG A 296 -16.95 14.44 12.92
C ARG A 296 -16.74 15.35 14.14
N ARG A 297 -17.27 14.95 15.29
CA ARG A 297 -17.04 15.70 16.55
C ARG A 297 -15.56 15.84 16.90
N ILE A 298 -14.76 14.79 16.72
CA ILE A 298 -13.31 14.83 16.97
C ILE A 298 -12.62 15.79 16.00
N VAL A 299 -12.93 15.69 14.72
CA VAL A 299 -12.33 16.53 13.67
C VAL A 299 -12.72 18.01 13.78
N GLU A 300 -13.95 18.29 14.19
CA GLU A 300 -14.45 19.66 14.38
C GLU A 300 -13.96 20.28 15.71
N TYR A 301 -13.69 19.48 16.71
CA TYR A 301 -13.27 19.95 18.02
C TYR A 301 -11.80 20.33 18.07
N PHE A 302 -10.89 19.43 17.64
CA PHE A 302 -9.45 19.68 17.73
C PHE A 302 -8.96 20.63 16.63
N GLN A 303 -8.05 21.52 17.03
CA GLN A 303 -7.40 22.52 16.17
C GLN A 303 -5.88 22.28 16.13
N PRO A 304 -5.40 21.17 15.54
CA PRO A 304 -3.98 20.88 15.45
C PRO A 304 -3.29 21.80 14.44
N GLN A 305 -1.96 21.85 14.47
CA GLN A 305 -1.17 22.48 13.42
C GLN A 305 -1.37 21.75 12.07
N PHE A 306 -1.61 20.44 12.11
CA PHE A 306 -1.97 19.66 10.93
C PHE A 306 -2.86 18.45 11.27
N LEU A 307 -3.90 18.24 10.47
CA LEU A 307 -4.77 17.07 10.51
C LEU A 307 -4.51 16.19 9.28
N LEU A 308 -4.10 14.94 9.51
CA LEU A 308 -3.87 13.94 8.47
C LEU A 308 -5.01 12.91 8.44
N GLY A 309 -5.76 12.87 7.33
CA GLY A 309 -6.67 11.78 7.02
C GLY A 309 -5.96 10.69 6.22
N LEU A 310 -6.15 9.43 6.60
CA LEU A 310 -5.63 8.26 5.88
C LEU A 310 -6.79 7.37 5.43
N THR A 311 -6.82 7.01 4.15
CA THR A 311 -7.82 6.05 3.64
C THR A 311 -7.28 5.21 2.49
N ALA A 312 -7.82 4.00 2.34
CA ALA A 312 -7.59 3.15 1.18
C ALA A 312 -8.69 3.29 0.12
N THR A 313 -9.82 3.89 0.48
CA THR A 313 -11.01 4.02 -0.35
C THR A 313 -11.68 5.37 -0.08
N PRO A 314 -11.46 6.39 -0.92
CA PRO A 314 -12.01 7.72 -0.69
C PRO A 314 -13.51 7.81 -0.98
N GLU A 315 -14.02 6.95 -1.85
CA GLU A 315 -15.43 6.98 -2.27
C GLU A 315 -16.29 6.13 -1.33
N ARG A 316 -17.36 6.73 -0.83
CA ARG A 316 -18.42 6.03 -0.09
C ARG A 316 -19.66 5.85 -0.98
N MET A 317 -20.33 4.70 -0.76
CA MET A 317 -21.57 4.39 -1.47
C MET A 317 -22.77 5.29 -1.06
N ASP A 318 -22.64 6.01 0.07
CA ASP A 318 -23.69 6.91 0.61
C ASP A 318 -23.61 8.35 0.09
N GLY A 319 -22.67 8.65 -0.83
CA GLY A 319 -22.51 9.94 -1.48
C GLY A 319 -22.00 11.09 -0.57
N LYS A 320 -21.68 10.81 0.70
CA LYS A 320 -21.12 11.82 1.60
C LYS A 320 -19.68 12.15 1.23
N ASN A 321 -19.39 13.44 1.14
CA ASN A 321 -18.10 13.95 0.67
C ASN A 321 -17.08 14.05 1.80
N ILE A 322 -16.10 13.15 1.84
CA ILE A 322 -15.00 13.20 2.80
C ILE A 322 -13.95 14.26 2.45
N TYR A 323 -13.89 14.68 1.19
CA TYR A 323 -12.93 15.67 0.73
C TYR A 323 -13.18 17.05 1.35
N GLU A 324 -14.45 17.41 1.56
CA GLU A 324 -14.85 18.66 2.20
C GLU A 324 -14.24 18.79 3.62
N ILE A 325 -14.16 17.71 4.38
CA ILE A 325 -13.61 17.70 5.73
C ILE A 325 -12.11 18.09 5.75
N CYS A 326 -11.39 17.74 4.68
CA CYS A 326 -9.98 18.09 4.48
C CYS A 326 -9.79 19.28 3.53
N ASP A 327 -10.79 20.15 3.41
CA ASP A 327 -10.74 21.36 2.58
C ASP A 327 -10.36 21.06 1.11
N TYR A 328 -10.76 19.88 0.60
CA TYR A 328 -10.42 19.32 -0.72
C TYR A 328 -8.91 19.11 -0.94
N ASN A 329 -8.09 19.21 0.09
CA ASN A 329 -6.66 19.01 -0.01
C ASN A 329 -6.30 17.52 0.01
N VAL A 330 -5.85 16.98 -1.13
CA VAL A 330 -5.38 15.60 -1.31
C VAL A 330 -3.93 15.63 -1.80
N PRO A 331 -2.95 15.84 -0.91
CA PRO A 331 -1.55 15.96 -1.29
C PRO A 331 -0.99 14.75 -2.04
N TYR A 332 -1.43 13.54 -1.65
CA TYR A 332 -0.96 12.32 -2.26
C TYR A 332 -2.06 11.29 -2.47
N GLN A 333 -2.06 10.67 -3.65
CA GLN A 333 -2.91 9.53 -3.95
C GLN A 333 -2.16 8.46 -4.74
N ILE A 334 -2.42 7.20 -4.39
CA ILE A 334 -1.96 6.04 -5.13
C ILE A 334 -2.99 4.92 -5.08
N SER A 335 -3.52 4.56 -6.24
CA SER A 335 -4.49 3.47 -6.40
C SER A 335 -3.82 2.10 -6.25
N LEU A 336 -4.60 1.03 -6.08
CA LEU A 336 -4.11 -0.35 -6.08
C LEU A 336 -3.38 -0.67 -7.39
N LYS A 337 -3.94 -0.27 -8.52
CA LYS A 337 -3.37 -0.47 -9.86
C LYS A 337 -2.01 0.20 -9.99
N GLU A 338 -1.90 1.46 -9.61
CA GLU A 338 -0.64 2.20 -9.64
C GLU A 338 0.41 1.61 -8.71
N ALA A 339 0.00 1.18 -7.50
CA ALA A 339 0.90 0.57 -6.53
C ALA A 339 1.48 -0.77 -7.03
N ILE A 340 0.68 -1.59 -7.71
CA ILE A 340 1.15 -2.82 -8.35
C ILE A 340 2.08 -2.49 -9.53
N ASN A 341 1.66 -1.60 -10.42
CA ASN A 341 2.44 -1.21 -11.60
C ASN A 341 3.79 -0.57 -11.23
N LYS A 342 3.84 0.16 -10.12
CA LYS A 342 5.08 0.70 -9.54
C LYS A 342 5.89 -0.36 -8.75
N GLY A 343 5.40 -1.60 -8.64
CA GLY A 343 6.06 -2.68 -7.91
C GLY A 343 6.20 -2.45 -6.41
N MET A 344 5.32 -1.64 -5.83
CA MET A 344 5.20 -1.41 -4.38
C MET A 344 4.36 -2.49 -3.70
N LEU A 345 3.54 -3.20 -4.48
CA LEU A 345 2.77 -4.38 -4.12
C LEU A 345 3.06 -5.48 -5.13
N VAL A 346 2.88 -6.75 -4.75
CA VAL A 346 2.94 -7.87 -5.69
C VAL A 346 1.69 -7.88 -6.58
N PRO A 347 1.76 -8.38 -7.82
CA PRO A 347 0.57 -8.64 -8.62
C PRO A 347 -0.28 -9.75 -7.99
N PHE A 348 -1.52 -9.88 -8.46
CA PHE A 348 -2.41 -10.96 -8.05
C PHE A 348 -2.81 -11.83 -9.25
N HIS A 349 -3.04 -13.11 -8.97
CA HIS A 349 -3.70 -14.04 -9.87
C HIS A 349 -5.09 -14.35 -9.29
N TYR A 350 -6.11 -13.77 -9.89
CA TYR A 350 -7.50 -13.89 -9.43
C TYR A 350 -8.24 -14.95 -10.27
N TYR A 351 -8.88 -15.87 -9.58
CA TYR A 351 -9.66 -16.94 -10.14
C TYR A 351 -11.08 -16.90 -9.60
N GLY A 352 -12.01 -16.42 -10.42
CA GLY A 352 -13.44 -16.47 -10.14
C GLY A 352 -13.94 -17.88 -10.43
N VAL A 353 -14.34 -18.60 -9.39
CA VAL A 353 -14.81 -19.98 -9.44
C VAL A 353 -16.32 -19.98 -9.29
N TYR A 354 -17.02 -20.62 -10.23
CA TYR A 354 -18.48 -20.73 -10.14
C TYR A 354 -18.88 -21.64 -8.97
N ASP A 355 -19.62 -21.08 -8.01
CA ASP A 355 -20.25 -21.75 -6.88
C ASP A 355 -21.73 -21.98 -7.20
N GLU A 356 -22.17 -23.23 -7.16
CA GLU A 356 -23.54 -23.65 -7.50
C GLU A 356 -24.57 -23.28 -6.42
N THR A 357 -24.15 -22.63 -5.33
CA THR A 357 -25.06 -22.18 -4.27
C THR A 357 -26.10 -21.19 -4.82
N ASP A 358 -27.37 -21.47 -4.63
CA ASP A 358 -28.47 -20.62 -5.07
C ASP A 358 -28.81 -19.56 -4.02
N TYR A 359 -28.30 -18.36 -4.22
CA TYR A 359 -28.53 -17.20 -3.35
C TYR A 359 -29.89 -16.50 -3.59
N SER A 360 -30.62 -16.83 -4.65
CA SER A 360 -31.89 -16.18 -4.99
C SER A 360 -32.98 -16.43 -3.94
N ARG A 361 -32.83 -17.51 -3.16
CA ARG A 361 -33.76 -17.94 -2.12
C ARG A 361 -33.39 -17.45 -0.72
N LEU A 362 -32.19 -16.86 -0.54
CA LEU A 362 -31.70 -16.43 0.74
C LEU A 362 -32.18 -15.01 1.07
N ARG A 363 -32.60 -14.80 2.30
CA ARG A 363 -33.07 -13.50 2.78
C ARG A 363 -31.93 -12.51 2.94
N ILE A 364 -32.24 -11.26 2.63
CA ILE A 364 -31.31 -10.13 2.87
C ILE A 364 -31.84 -9.32 4.05
N VAL A 365 -31.03 -9.24 5.12
CA VAL A 365 -31.31 -8.47 6.34
C VAL A 365 -30.29 -7.32 6.44
N LYS A 366 -30.78 -6.08 6.46
CA LYS A 366 -29.92 -4.86 6.50
C LYS A 366 -28.82 -4.83 5.42
N GLY A 367 -29.14 -5.31 4.21
CA GLY A 367 -28.20 -5.31 3.07
C GLY A 367 -27.16 -6.44 3.08
N ARG A 368 -27.30 -7.43 3.95
CA ARG A 368 -26.48 -8.66 4.03
C ARG A 368 -27.37 -9.88 3.98
N TYR A 369 -26.82 -10.99 3.44
CA TYR A 369 -27.51 -12.28 3.52
C TYR A 369 -27.64 -12.75 4.96
N ASP A 370 -28.77 -13.40 5.29
CA ASP A 370 -29.01 -13.99 6.60
C ASP A 370 -27.95 -15.05 6.90
N GLU A 371 -27.28 -14.93 8.06
CA GLU A 371 -26.17 -15.81 8.44
C GLU A 371 -26.61 -17.26 8.63
N GLN A 372 -27.82 -17.48 9.18
CA GLN A 372 -28.34 -18.83 9.42
C GLN A 372 -28.64 -19.53 8.10
N GLU A 373 -29.23 -18.82 7.15
CA GLU A 373 -29.52 -19.38 5.83
C GLU A 373 -28.24 -19.64 5.02
N LEU A 374 -27.22 -18.78 5.13
CA LEU A 374 -25.90 -19.07 4.56
C LEU A 374 -25.26 -20.31 5.19
N ASN A 375 -25.36 -20.48 6.52
CA ASN A 375 -24.84 -21.67 7.17
C ASN A 375 -25.53 -22.94 6.69
N GLN A 376 -26.85 -22.90 6.49
CA GLN A 376 -27.60 -24.06 5.94
C GLN A 376 -27.16 -24.40 4.51
N ALA A 377 -26.79 -23.40 3.71
CA ALA A 377 -26.30 -23.61 2.33
C ALA A 377 -24.87 -24.15 2.26
N TYR A 378 -24.04 -23.83 3.25
CA TYR A 378 -22.60 -24.10 3.19
C TYR A 378 -22.16 -25.30 4.02
N ILE A 379 -22.67 -25.43 5.26
CA ILE A 379 -22.23 -26.47 6.22
C ILE A 379 -22.80 -27.82 5.79
N GLY A 380 -21.92 -28.84 5.73
CA GLY A 380 -22.28 -30.18 5.28
C GLY A 380 -22.45 -30.30 3.76
N ASN A 381 -22.06 -29.30 2.98
CA ASN A 381 -22.13 -29.34 1.52
C ASN A 381 -20.82 -29.92 0.91
N GLU A 382 -20.76 -31.24 0.79
CA GLU A 382 -19.61 -31.98 0.31
C GLU A 382 -19.14 -31.49 -1.07
N ARG A 383 -20.06 -31.18 -2.00
CA ARG A 383 -19.70 -30.67 -3.34
C ARG A 383 -18.96 -29.36 -3.26
N ARG A 384 -19.36 -28.49 -2.35
CA ARG A 384 -18.71 -27.20 -2.13
C ARG A 384 -17.34 -27.37 -1.47
N TYR A 385 -17.19 -28.26 -0.51
CA TYR A 385 -15.90 -28.59 0.10
C TYR A 385 -14.93 -29.14 -0.93
N ASP A 386 -15.36 -30.07 -1.77
CA ASP A 386 -14.55 -30.64 -2.84
C ASP A 386 -14.12 -29.59 -3.85
N LEU A 387 -15.01 -28.66 -4.21
CA LEU A 387 -14.72 -27.55 -5.10
C LEU A 387 -13.63 -26.65 -4.49
N ILE A 388 -13.79 -26.21 -3.25
CA ILE A 388 -12.82 -25.35 -2.54
C ILE A 388 -11.48 -26.06 -2.41
N TYR A 389 -11.46 -27.29 -1.96
CA TYR A 389 -10.26 -28.10 -1.79
C TYR A 389 -9.52 -28.35 -3.11
N LYS A 390 -10.25 -28.65 -4.19
CA LYS A 390 -9.72 -28.85 -5.55
C LYS A 390 -8.93 -27.61 -6.02
N TYR A 391 -9.52 -26.42 -5.88
CA TYR A 391 -8.87 -25.18 -6.30
C TYR A 391 -7.71 -24.79 -5.39
N TYR A 392 -7.85 -24.97 -4.07
CA TYR A 392 -6.73 -24.79 -3.13
C TYR A 392 -5.52 -25.67 -3.52
N ARG A 393 -5.74 -26.95 -3.83
CA ARG A 393 -4.69 -27.90 -4.25
C ARG A 393 -4.09 -27.54 -5.61
N LYS A 394 -4.91 -27.07 -6.56
CA LYS A 394 -4.47 -26.68 -7.90
C LYS A 394 -3.44 -25.54 -7.84
N TYR A 395 -3.66 -24.54 -7.02
CA TYR A 395 -2.82 -23.34 -6.97
C TYR A 395 -1.77 -23.34 -5.86
N ARG A 396 -1.63 -24.41 -5.13
CA ARG A 396 -0.60 -24.69 -4.12
C ARG A 396 -0.21 -23.48 -3.25
N SER A 397 -0.76 -23.39 -2.06
CA SER A 397 -0.43 -22.35 -1.08
C SER A 397 0.40 -22.90 0.07
N LEU A 398 1.28 -22.07 0.59
CA LEU A 398 1.99 -22.31 1.84
C LEU A 398 1.30 -21.61 3.02
N ARG A 399 0.67 -20.46 2.76
CA ARG A 399 0.03 -19.61 3.78
C ARG A 399 -1.23 -18.97 3.20
N ALA A 400 -2.39 -19.53 3.54
CA ALA A 400 -3.68 -19.06 3.04
C ALA A 400 -4.56 -18.49 4.15
N ILE A 401 -5.44 -17.54 3.76
CA ILE A 401 -6.59 -17.13 4.57
C ILE A 401 -7.87 -17.35 3.77
N GLY A 402 -8.86 -18.01 4.41
CA GLY A 402 -10.22 -18.16 3.90
C GLY A 402 -11.18 -17.25 4.68
N PHE A 403 -11.92 -16.39 3.99
CA PHE A 403 -12.92 -15.51 4.60
C PHE A 403 -14.29 -16.17 4.59
N CYS A 404 -14.80 -16.50 5.78
CA CYS A 404 -16.06 -17.21 6.01
C CYS A 404 -17.19 -16.25 6.40
N CYS A 405 -18.46 -16.69 6.27
CA CYS A 405 -19.64 -15.91 6.63
C CYS A 405 -19.97 -15.96 8.12
N SER A 406 -19.63 -17.04 8.82
CA SER A 406 -19.96 -17.27 10.22
C SER A 406 -18.88 -18.06 10.95
N ARG A 407 -18.96 -18.09 12.28
CA ARG A 407 -18.10 -18.91 13.15
C ARG A 407 -18.23 -20.40 12.83
N GLN A 408 -19.46 -20.89 12.69
CA GLN A 408 -19.74 -22.27 12.33
C GLN A 408 -19.12 -22.64 10.98
N HIS A 409 -19.24 -21.75 9.97
CA HIS A 409 -18.62 -21.98 8.67
C HIS A 409 -17.09 -22.02 8.77
N ALA A 410 -16.47 -21.15 9.58
CA ALA A 410 -15.01 -21.16 9.76
C ALA A 410 -14.51 -22.44 10.46
N GLU A 411 -15.22 -22.90 11.50
CA GLU A 411 -14.95 -24.16 12.19
C GLU A 411 -15.09 -25.36 11.25
N ASP A 412 -16.16 -25.39 10.49
CA ASP A 412 -16.47 -26.48 9.56
C ASP A 412 -15.41 -26.58 8.46
N MET A 413 -15.02 -25.45 7.86
CA MET A 413 -13.94 -25.40 6.88
C MET A 413 -12.59 -25.82 7.47
N ALA A 414 -12.25 -25.41 8.68
CA ALA A 414 -11.02 -25.82 9.36
C ALA A 414 -11.00 -27.32 9.62
N LYS A 415 -12.13 -27.89 10.09
CA LYS A 415 -12.33 -29.32 10.28
C LYS A 415 -12.12 -30.10 8.97
N GLU A 416 -12.81 -29.68 7.90
CA GLU A 416 -12.75 -30.33 6.59
C GLU A 416 -11.33 -30.35 6.01
N PHE A 417 -10.61 -29.23 6.12
CA PHE A 417 -9.23 -29.16 5.65
C PHE A 417 -8.29 -30.03 6.50
N CYS A 418 -8.45 -30.04 7.84
CA CYS A 418 -7.69 -30.93 8.72
C CYS A 418 -7.92 -32.41 8.41
N GLN A 419 -9.17 -32.82 8.18
CA GLN A 419 -9.52 -34.21 7.79
C GLN A 419 -8.90 -34.60 6.45
N ARG A 420 -8.70 -33.65 5.54
CA ARG A 420 -8.02 -33.83 4.23
C ARG A 420 -6.50 -33.67 4.30
N GLY A 421 -5.92 -33.60 5.51
CA GLY A 421 -4.47 -33.52 5.75
C GLY A 421 -3.85 -32.14 5.58
N ILE A 422 -4.65 -31.06 5.61
CA ILE A 422 -4.17 -29.67 5.57
C ILE A 422 -4.36 -29.06 6.96
N ALA A 423 -3.28 -28.91 7.73
CA ALA A 423 -3.31 -28.29 9.05
C ALA A 423 -3.91 -26.87 8.97
N SER A 424 -5.03 -26.65 9.65
CA SER A 424 -5.85 -25.45 9.55
C SER A 424 -6.43 -25.05 10.89
N ALA A 425 -6.75 -23.77 11.05
CA ALA A 425 -7.42 -23.25 12.26
C ALA A 425 -8.52 -22.26 11.88
N ALA A 426 -9.51 -22.12 12.76
CA ALA A 426 -10.54 -21.10 12.68
C ALA A 426 -10.21 -19.92 13.60
N VAL A 427 -10.43 -18.66 13.14
CA VAL A 427 -10.20 -17.44 13.92
C VAL A 427 -11.42 -16.53 13.84
N TYR A 428 -12.04 -16.31 14.97
CA TYR A 428 -13.25 -15.48 15.11
C TYR A 428 -13.35 -14.93 16.55
N SER A 429 -14.30 -14.04 16.83
CA SER A 429 -14.57 -13.52 18.17
C SER A 429 -15.62 -14.35 18.90
N GLY A 430 -15.48 -14.53 20.23
CA GLY A 430 -16.43 -15.22 21.13
C GLY A 430 -15.92 -16.55 21.63
N GLU A 431 -16.83 -17.46 22.02
CA GLU A 431 -16.47 -18.77 22.55
C GLU A 431 -15.73 -19.63 21.52
N ASN A 432 -14.70 -20.33 21.97
CA ASN A 432 -13.83 -21.14 21.12
C ASN A 432 -14.45 -22.50 20.81
N GLY A 433 -14.47 -22.86 19.54
CA GLY A 433 -14.77 -24.21 19.06
C GLY A 433 -13.56 -25.13 19.07
N ALA A 434 -13.75 -26.35 18.54
CA ALA A 434 -12.69 -27.37 18.54
C ALA A 434 -11.48 -27.04 17.65
N TYR A 435 -11.68 -26.24 16.61
CA TYR A 435 -10.64 -25.80 15.66
C TYR A 435 -10.30 -24.31 15.82
N ALA A 436 -10.86 -23.65 16.85
CA ALA A 436 -10.59 -22.25 17.13
C ALA A 436 -9.20 -22.03 17.69
N GLU A 437 -8.55 -21.00 17.23
CA GLU A 437 -7.25 -20.52 17.75
C GLU A 437 -7.35 -19.03 18.09
N GLU A 438 -6.60 -18.63 19.11
CA GLU A 438 -6.40 -17.21 19.36
C GLU A 438 -5.67 -16.56 18.16
N ARG A 439 -6.07 -15.36 17.79
CA ARG A 439 -5.63 -14.67 16.58
C ARG A 439 -4.11 -14.58 16.42
N ASN A 440 -3.39 -14.13 17.46
CA ASN A 440 -1.94 -13.95 17.39
C ASN A 440 -1.22 -15.28 17.32
N GLU A 441 -1.74 -16.29 18.00
CA GLU A 441 -1.21 -17.64 17.98
C GLU A 441 -1.44 -18.29 16.61
N ALA A 442 -2.60 -18.14 16.00
CA ALA A 442 -2.88 -18.62 14.65
C ALA A 442 -1.93 -17.95 13.62
N ILE A 443 -1.70 -16.64 13.74
CA ILE A 443 -0.73 -15.92 12.89
C ILE A 443 0.69 -16.46 13.08
N ARG A 444 1.11 -16.70 14.32
CA ARG A 444 2.42 -17.28 14.64
C ARG A 444 2.57 -18.66 13.98
N LYS A 445 1.59 -19.54 14.19
CA LYS A 445 1.55 -20.90 13.61
C LYS A 445 1.58 -20.87 12.08
N LEU A 446 0.82 -19.95 11.45
CA LEU A 446 0.83 -19.79 9.99
C LEU A 446 2.20 -19.30 9.47
N LYS A 447 2.83 -18.35 10.15
CA LYS A 447 4.16 -17.85 9.79
C LYS A 447 5.24 -18.95 9.89
N ASN A 448 5.16 -19.78 10.91
CA ASN A 448 6.09 -20.90 11.14
C ASN A 448 5.79 -22.14 10.28
N GLY A 449 4.65 -22.17 9.57
CA GLY A 449 4.23 -23.31 8.76
C GLY A 449 3.65 -24.49 9.57
N GLU A 450 3.33 -24.27 10.83
CA GLU A 450 2.63 -25.24 11.71
C GLU A 450 1.19 -25.48 11.23
N ILE A 451 0.54 -24.41 10.73
CA ILE A 451 -0.71 -24.48 9.98
C ILE A 451 -0.52 -23.82 8.60
N ARG A 452 -1.35 -24.22 7.63
CA ARG A 452 -1.32 -23.72 6.28
C ARG A 452 -2.47 -22.80 5.92
N VAL A 453 -3.59 -22.93 6.59
CA VAL A 453 -4.80 -22.14 6.32
C VAL A 453 -5.41 -21.62 7.61
N ILE A 454 -5.78 -20.36 7.62
CA ILE A 454 -6.65 -19.76 8.63
C ILE A 454 -8.01 -19.49 7.99
N PHE A 455 -9.08 -20.03 8.54
CA PHE A 455 -10.45 -19.65 8.19
C PHE A 455 -10.97 -18.60 9.17
N SER A 456 -11.40 -17.45 8.68
CA SER A 456 -11.69 -16.30 9.53
C SER A 456 -13.02 -15.63 9.25
N VAL A 457 -13.62 -15.10 10.33
CA VAL A 457 -14.81 -14.25 10.26
C VAL A 457 -14.44 -12.87 10.78
N ASP A 458 -14.40 -11.88 9.89
CA ASP A 458 -14.17 -10.44 10.13
C ASP A 458 -12.91 -10.03 10.93
N MET A 459 -12.17 -11.01 11.51
CA MET A 459 -10.99 -10.76 12.35
C MET A 459 -9.76 -10.32 11.56
N PHE A 460 -9.73 -10.55 10.24
CA PHE A 460 -8.62 -10.26 9.35
C PHE A 460 -8.96 -9.19 8.28
N ASN A 461 -10.11 -8.54 8.39
CA ASN A 461 -10.49 -7.44 7.51
C ASN A 461 -9.55 -6.24 7.69
N GLU A 462 -9.13 -5.98 8.94
CA GLU A 462 -8.30 -4.85 9.34
C GLU A 462 -7.29 -5.27 10.41
N GLY A 463 -6.20 -4.51 10.55
CA GLY A 463 -5.27 -4.69 11.65
C GLY A 463 -4.47 -6.00 11.64
N VAL A 464 -4.08 -6.58 10.49
CA VAL A 464 -3.21 -7.77 10.42
C VAL A 464 -2.06 -7.56 9.44
N ASP A 465 -0.87 -7.95 9.86
CA ASP A 465 0.32 -7.95 9.01
C ASP A 465 0.85 -9.37 8.79
N ILE A 466 0.51 -9.96 7.65
CA ILE A 466 1.05 -11.24 7.19
C ILE A 466 1.57 -11.04 5.76
N ALA A 467 2.73 -10.41 5.62
CA ALA A 467 3.33 -10.16 4.31
C ALA A 467 3.63 -11.46 3.53
N SER A 468 3.88 -12.56 4.26
CA SER A 468 4.16 -13.88 3.70
C SER A 468 2.93 -14.62 3.16
N LEU A 469 1.72 -14.04 3.27
CA LEU A 469 0.48 -14.62 2.75
C LEU A 469 0.56 -14.75 1.22
N ASP A 470 0.31 -15.94 0.68
CA ASP A 470 0.41 -16.25 -0.75
C ASP A 470 -0.93 -16.66 -1.38
N MET A 471 -1.98 -16.84 -0.56
CA MET A 471 -3.32 -17.10 -1.05
C MET A 471 -4.40 -16.47 -0.17
N VAL A 472 -5.44 -15.95 -0.82
CA VAL A 472 -6.68 -15.49 -0.20
C VAL A 472 -7.85 -16.22 -0.84
N MET A 473 -8.78 -16.72 -0.03
CA MET A 473 -10.01 -17.38 -0.48
C MET A 473 -11.23 -16.62 0.02
N PHE A 474 -12.07 -16.17 -0.89
CA PHE A 474 -13.38 -15.59 -0.57
C PHE A 474 -14.42 -16.70 -0.61
N LEU A 475 -14.83 -17.17 0.58
CA LEU A 475 -15.77 -18.29 0.78
C LEU A 475 -17.18 -17.81 1.14
N ARG A 476 -17.43 -16.51 0.96
CA ARG A 476 -18.72 -15.88 1.21
C ARG A 476 -18.99 -14.81 0.17
N PRO A 477 -20.26 -14.39 -0.03
CA PRO A 477 -20.56 -13.27 -0.91
C PRO A 477 -19.82 -12.00 -0.48
N THR A 478 -19.16 -11.34 -1.43
CA THR A 478 -18.51 -10.05 -1.19
C THR A 478 -19.55 -8.94 -1.29
N GLU A 479 -20.00 -8.42 -0.16
CA GLU A 479 -21.05 -7.42 -0.09
C GLU A 479 -20.51 -5.97 -0.13
N SER A 480 -19.27 -5.76 0.34
CA SER A 480 -18.63 -4.45 0.42
C SER A 480 -17.36 -4.37 -0.41
N PRO A 481 -17.30 -3.45 -1.40
CA PRO A 481 -16.08 -3.17 -2.16
C PRO A 481 -14.88 -2.81 -1.27
N VAL A 482 -15.13 -2.05 -0.21
CA VAL A 482 -14.09 -1.64 0.75
C VAL A 482 -13.49 -2.84 1.45
N VAL A 483 -14.33 -3.73 1.99
CA VAL A 483 -13.89 -4.95 2.68
C VAL A 483 -13.13 -5.87 1.71
N PHE A 484 -13.61 -6.03 0.49
CA PHE A 484 -12.93 -6.81 -0.54
C PHE A 484 -11.50 -6.31 -0.80
N LEU A 485 -11.35 -5.00 -1.07
CA LEU A 485 -10.04 -4.40 -1.33
C LEU A 485 -9.13 -4.42 -0.09
N GLN A 486 -9.69 -4.29 1.12
CA GLN A 486 -8.94 -4.41 2.36
C GLN A 486 -8.42 -5.84 2.57
N GLN A 487 -9.26 -6.85 2.37
CA GLN A 487 -8.90 -8.26 2.47
C GLN A 487 -7.86 -8.65 1.42
N LEU A 488 -8.07 -8.25 0.15
CA LEU A 488 -7.13 -8.47 -0.95
C LEU A 488 -5.77 -7.83 -0.63
N GLY A 489 -5.76 -6.56 -0.23
CA GLY A 489 -4.54 -5.79 0.03
C GLY A 489 -3.65 -6.35 1.13
N ARG A 490 -4.19 -7.19 2.03
CA ARG A 490 -3.39 -7.90 3.05
C ARG A 490 -2.37 -8.84 2.43
N GLY A 491 -2.78 -9.54 1.38
CA GLY A 491 -1.93 -10.47 0.66
C GLY A 491 -1.03 -9.85 -0.41
N LEU A 492 -1.17 -8.55 -0.71
CA LEU A 492 -0.39 -7.93 -1.79
C LEU A 492 0.96 -7.35 -1.35
N ARG A 493 1.31 -7.41 -0.07
CA ARG A 493 2.59 -6.89 0.43
C ARG A 493 3.77 -7.66 -0.15
N LEU A 494 4.85 -6.93 -0.42
CA LEU A 494 6.12 -7.53 -0.84
C LEU A 494 6.68 -8.41 0.27
N TYR A 495 7.12 -9.61 -0.11
CA TYR A 495 7.79 -10.56 0.78
C TYR A 495 8.82 -11.37 0.01
N LYS A 496 9.93 -11.74 0.64
CA LYS A 496 11.02 -12.51 0.00
C LYS A 496 10.49 -13.81 -0.61
N GLY A 497 10.75 -14.04 -1.88
CA GLY A 497 10.31 -15.24 -2.61
C GLY A 497 8.84 -15.25 -3.03
N LYS A 498 8.09 -14.19 -2.78
CA LYS A 498 6.70 -14.06 -3.21
C LYS A 498 6.60 -13.25 -4.50
N GLU A 499 6.18 -13.88 -5.57
CA GLU A 499 6.06 -13.27 -6.89
C GLU A 499 4.65 -12.67 -7.11
N TYR A 500 3.61 -13.32 -6.61
CA TYR A 500 2.21 -12.90 -6.71
C TYR A 500 1.38 -13.43 -5.56
N LEU A 501 0.14 -12.96 -5.47
CA LEU A 501 -0.90 -13.45 -4.56
C LEU A 501 -1.93 -14.25 -5.36
N ASN A 502 -2.21 -15.49 -4.99
CA ASN A 502 -3.37 -16.21 -5.50
C ASN A 502 -4.65 -15.76 -4.80
N VAL A 503 -5.69 -15.49 -5.57
CA VAL A 503 -7.01 -15.10 -5.07
C VAL A 503 -8.05 -16.06 -5.64
N LEU A 504 -8.67 -16.84 -4.77
CA LEU A 504 -9.78 -17.72 -5.14
C LEU A 504 -11.09 -17.09 -4.64
N ASP A 505 -11.98 -16.77 -5.55
CA ASP A 505 -13.28 -16.18 -5.23
C ASP A 505 -14.39 -17.11 -5.70
N PHE A 506 -15.13 -17.69 -4.73
CA PHE A 506 -16.21 -18.63 -4.99
C PHE A 506 -17.51 -17.86 -5.16
N ILE A 507 -17.89 -17.64 -6.42
CA ILE A 507 -18.96 -16.74 -6.84
C ILE A 507 -20.19 -17.51 -7.26
N GLY A 508 -21.32 -17.24 -6.62
CA GLY A 508 -22.63 -17.69 -7.04
C GLY A 508 -23.51 -16.54 -7.57
N ASN A 509 -24.82 -16.78 -7.64
CA ASN A 509 -25.80 -15.85 -8.22
C ASN A 509 -26.25 -14.72 -7.25
N TYR A 510 -25.37 -14.26 -6.36
CA TYR A 510 -25.70 -13.18 -5.42
C TYR A 510 -25.67 -11.79 -6.09
N GLU A 511 -26.44 -10.85 -5.56
CA GLU A 511 -26.76 -9.54 -6.19
C GLU A 511 -25.55 -8.74 -6.67
N LYS A 512 -24.43 -8.79 -5.95
CA LYS A 512 -23.21 -8.00 -6.23
C LYS A 512 -22.09 -8.79 -6.90
N ALA A 513 -22.36 -10.03 -7.33
CA ALA A 513 -21.37 -10.95 -7.91
C ALA A 513 -20.55 -10.32 -9.07
N GLY A 514 -21.20 -9.58 -9.96
CA GLY A 514 -20.56 -8.93 -11.10
C GLY A 514 -19.70 -7.69 -10.77
N LYS A 515 -19.46 -7.34 -9.48
CA LYS A 515 -18.64 -6.16 -9.13
C LYS A 515 -17.14 -6.46 -9.02
N ALA A 516 -16.76 -7.71 -8.79
CA ALA A 516 -15.36 -8.10 -8.60
C ALA A 516 -14.45 -7.66 -9.78
N PRO A 517 -14.80 -7.87 -11.05
CA PRO A 517 -13.98 -7.43 -12.19
C PRO A 517 -13.67 -5.92 -12.17
N LEU A 518 -14.66 -5.09 -11.85
CA LEU A 518 -14.52 -3.64 -11.79
C LEU A 518 -13.60 -3.20 -10.64
N LEU A 519 -13.71 -3.86 -9.48
CA LEU A 519 -12.87 -3.55 -8.33
C LEU A 519 -11.41 -3.91 -8.58
N LEU A 520 -11.17 -5.02 -9.29
CA LEU A 520 -9.83 -5.51 -9.63
C LEU A 520 -9.15 -4.64 -10.69
N SER A 521 -9.90 -4.04 -11.62
CA SER A 521 -9.33 -3.15 -12.63
C SER A 521 -8.82 -1.83 -12.03
N GLY A 522 -9.31 -1.46 -10.83
CA GLY A 522 -9.01 -0.17 -10.21
C GLY A 522 -9.60 1.02 -10.96
N GLU A 523 -10.46 0.77 -11.93
CA GLU A 523 -11.19 1.85 -12.61
C GLU A 523 -12.28 2.39 -11.69
N GLN A 524 -12.44 3.71 -11.65
CA GLN A 524 -13.55 4.38 -10.95
C GLN A 524 -14.87 4.11 -11.68
N ALA A 525 -15.32 2.88 -11.59
CA ALA A 525 -16.49 2.38 -12.33
C ALA A 525 -17.83 2.83 -11.75
N PHE A 526 -17.83 3.55 -10.63
CA PHE A 526 -19.08 3.98 -9.98
C PHE A 526 -19.81 5.11 -10.72
N ASN A 527 -19.15 5.82 -11.63
CA ASN A 527 -19.70 6.99 -12.33
C ASN A 527 -19.97 6.83 -13.82
N LYS A 528 -19.65 5.70 -14.46
CA LYS A 528 -20.00 5.49 -15.87
C LYS A 528 -21.41 4.94 -16.00
N LYS A 529 -22.34 5.79 -16.46
CA LYS A 529 -23.68 5.44 -16.95
C LYS A 529 -23.62 4.68 -18.29
N GLY A 530 -22.84 3.62 -18.38
CA GLY A 530 -22.72 2.79 -19.57
C GLY A 530 -22.45 1.34 -19.17
N SER A 531 -22.97 0.38 -19.92
CA SER A 531 -22.59 -1.01 -19.83
C SER A 531 -21.11 -1.13 -20.17
N CYS A 532 -20.26 -1.31 -19.16
CA CYS A 532 -18.86 -1.65 -19.38
C CYS A 532 -18.83 -3.15 -19.72
N GLU A 533 -18.42 -3.50 -20.91
CA GLU A 533 -18.19 -4.91 -21.23
C GLU A 533 -16.98 -5.38 -20.41
N TYR A 534 -17.12 -6.48 -19.67
CA TYR A 534 -16.06 -7.04 -18.83
C TYR A 534 -14.77 -7.33 -19.60
N GLN A 535 -14.85 -7.45 -20.93
CA GLN A 535 -13.73 -7.70 -21.85
C GLN A 535 -12.84 -6.46 -22.07
N ASP A 536 -13.34 -5.24 -21.78
CA ASP A 536 -12.61 -3.99 -22.00
C ASP A 536 -11.86 -3.50 -20.73
N LEU A 537 -11.96 -4.23 -19.63
CA LEU A 537 -11.33 -3.84 -18.38
C LEU A 537 -9.81 -4.07 -18.43
N LYS A 538 -9.06 -3.01 -18.13
CA LYS A 538 -7.59 -3.07 -18.03
C LYS A 538 -7.17 -3.30 -16.58
N TYR A 539 -6.69 -4.48 -16.28
CA TYR A 539 -6.15 -4.84 -14.97
C TYR A 539 -4.74 -4.26 -14.76
N PRO A 540 -4.21 -4.23 -13.51
CA PRO A 540 -2.81 -3.88 -13.27
C PRO A 540 -1.86 -4.79 -14.05
N ASP A 541 -0.68 -4.27 -14.38
CA ASP A 541 0.35 -5.02 -15.11
C ASP A 541 0.72 -6.30 -14.31
N ASP A 542 0.97 -7.40 -15.04
CA ASP A 542 1.32 -8.71 -14.47
C ASP A 542 0.23 -9.39 -13.62
N CYS A 543 -0.96 -8.81 -13.50
CA CYS A 543 -2.10 -9.46 -12.87
C CYS A 543 -2.80 -10.38 -13.86
N ILE A 544 -3.22 -11.54 -13.37
CA ILE A 544 -4.08 -12.47 -14.11
C ILE A 544 -5.47 -12.40 -13.48
N VAL A 545 -6.49 -12.27 -14.34
CA VAL A 545 -7.90 -12.34 -13.92
C VAL A 545 -8.59 -13.35 -14.82
N ASP A 546 -9.00 -14.47 -14.23
CA ASP A 546 -9.62 -15.59 -14.91
C ASP A 546 -10.98 -15.93 -14.26
N PHE A 547 -12.02 -16.05 -15.06
CA PHE A 547 -13.35 -16.41 -14.62
C PHE A 547 -13.82 -17.72 -15.27
N ASP A 548 -14.45 -18.60 -14.49
CA ASP A 548 -15.22 -19.72 -15.02
C ASP A 548 -16.22 -19.20 -16.07
N MET A 549 -16.32 -19.87 -17.22
CA MET A 549 -17.23 -19.45 -18.31
C MET A 549 -18.67 -19.26 -17.83
N ARG A 550 -19.12 -20.06 -16.89
CA ARG A 550 -20.47 -19.96 -16.30
C ARG A 550 -20.68 -18.63 -15.56
N LEU A 551 -19.61 -18.03 -14.99
CA LEU A 551 -19.70 -16.71 -14.35
C LEU A 551 -19.87 -15.59 -15.37
N ILE A 552 -19.22 -15.71 -16.52
CA ILE A 552 -19.37 -14.72 -17.60
C ILE A 552 -20.82 -14.68 -18.07
N ASP A 553 -21.43 -15.86 -18.24
CA ASP A 553 -22.85 -15.95 -18.62
C ASP A 553 -23.76 -15.43 -17.51
N LEU A 554 -23.49 -15.77 -16.26
CA LEU A 554 -24.22 -15.27 -15.11
C LEU A 554 -24.19 -13.72 -15.04
N PHE A 555 -23.01 -13.12 -15.22
CA PHE A 555 -22.85 -11.67 -15.18
C PHE A 555 -23.66 -10.97 -16.29
N LYS A 556 -23.63 -11.54 -17.52
CA LYS A 556 -24.44 -11.04 -18.64
C LYS A 556 -25.96 -11.11 -18.37
N GLU A 557 -26.43 -12.18 -17.75
CA GLU A 557 -27.83 -12.34 -17.36
C GLU A 557 -28.25 -11.34 -16.28
N MET A 558 -27.39 -11.13 -15.28
CA MET A 558 -27.64 -10.15 -14.21
C MET A 558 -27.72 -8.73 -14.73
N ASP A 559 -26.88 -8.35 -15.68
CA ASP A 559 -26.93 -7.02 -16.29
C ASP A 559 -28.19 -6.81 -17.16
N LYS A 560 -28.63 -7.82 -17.90
CA LYS A 560 -29.90 -7.80 -18.64
C LYS A 560 -31.09 -7.58 -17.69
N LYS A 561 -31.16 -8.30 -16.57
CA LYS A 561 -32.23 -8.14 -15.57
C LYS A 561 -32.27 -6.73 -14.99
N LYS A 562 -31.10 -6.13 -14.68
CA LYS A 562 -31.03 -4.74 -14.19
C LYS A 562 -31.50 -3.70 -15.22
N LEU A 563 -31.21 -3.89 -16.48
CA LEU A 563 -31.68 -3.03 -17.57
C LEU A 563 -33.21 -3.09 -17.72
N THR A 564 -33.78 -4.28 -17.68
CA THR A 564 -35.23 -4.51 -17.76
C THR A 564 -35.99 -3.88 -16.59
N LEU A 565 -35.48 -4.02 -15.35
CA LEU A 565 -36.06 -3.38 -14.17
C LEU A 565 -36.02 -1.83 -14.27
N LYS A 566 -34.89 -1.26 -14.75
CA LYS A 566 -34.79 0.20 -14.95
C LYS A 566 -35.74 0.72 -16.03
N MET A 567 -36.06 -0.05 -17.06
CA MET A 567 -37.05 0.30 -18.07
C MET A 567 -38.47 0.29 -17.49
N HIS A 568 -38.82 -0.68 -16.63
CA HIS A 568 -40.14 -0.75 -15.99
C HIS A 568 -40.38 0.33 -14.91
N ILE A 569 -39.32 0.84 -14.28
CA ILE A 569 -39.44 1.94 -13.29
C ILE A 569 -39.55 3.33 -13.98
N ARG A 570 -39.21 3.43 -15.26
CA ARG A 570 -39.30 4.67 -16.04
C ARG A 570 -40.60 4.80 -16.87
N GLN A 571 -41.42 3.76 -16.90
CA GLN A 571 -42.81 3.78 -17.35
C GLN A 571 -43.76 3.99 -16.15
#